data_22da94f1c8853a6fc5c9047e9c1f0804
#
_entry.id   22da94f1c8853a6fc5c9047e9c1f0804
#
_cell.length_a   1.000
_cell.length_b   1.000
_cell.length_c   1.000
_cell.angle_alpha   90.00
_cell.angle_beta   90.00
_cell.angle_gamma   90.00
#
_symmetry.space_group_name_H-M   'P 1'
#
loop_
_entity.id
_entity.type
_entity.pdbx_description
1 polymer ?
#
loop_
_entity_poly.entity_id
_entity_poly.type
_entity_poly.pdbx_seq_one_letter_code
_entity_poly.pdbx_strand_id
1 'polypeptide(L)'
;MNVFTSYIYPFIGSIRISDCIDIIIVAFAVYTLMKFVHKTRAAQLLKGIGILLIIMIVSDWLRLSVVHYILINTMQIGATALLIIFQPELRRGLEHMGRTKFGNLFTADEPHETADLIDETCVAAASLSKTKTGALIVFERNNIIDEYLTGGTPINAVLSSELLENIFVPNTPLHDGAVVVRNERIHTAAAVLPLSSNKNLSKEFGTRHRAALGITEMSDCVALVVSEETGKISVAVGGDLIRNLSISSLSKLLNKLLTAPENEKHASHIAIKSLFKGRDKE
;
A
#
# COMPACT_ATOMS: atom_id res chain seq x y z
N MET A 1 -54.85 16.66 13.30
CA MET A 1 -54.50 15.70 14.34
C MET A 1 -53.38 14.88 13.77
N ASN A 2 -52.23 14.98 14.41
CA ASN A 2 -50.87 14.92 13.82
C ASN A 2 -50.45 13.52 13.35
N VAL A 3 -50.18 13.41 12.07
CA VAL A 3 -49.51 12.24 11.41
C VAL A 3 -48.20 11.88 12.16
N PHE A 4 -47.56 12.89 12.77
CA PHE A 4 -46.33 12.73 13.56
C PHE A 4 -46.50 11.86 14.82
N THR A 5 -47.64 11.99 15.53
CA THR A 5 -47.87 11.20 16.76
C THR A 5 -48.37 9.78 16.48
N SER A 6 -48.99 9.55 15.34
CA SER A 6 -49.55 8.23 14.99
C SER A 6 -48.47 7.20 14.51
N TYR A 7 -47.37 7.67 13.92
CA TYR A 7 -46.32 6.80 13.40
C TYR A 7 -45.06 6.75 14.28
N ILE A 8 -44.80 7.80 15.06
CA ILE A 8 -43.55 7.88 15.83
C ILE A 8 -43.68 7.30 17.24
N TYR A 9 -44.87 7.45 17.87
CA TYR A 9 -45.09 6.97 19.24
C TYR A 9 -45.01 5.45 19.41
N PRO A 10 -45.53 4.58 18.50
CA PRO A 10 -45.36 3.15 18.62
C PRO A 10 -43.93 2.69 18.34
N PHE A 11 -43.15 3.49 17.61
CA PHE A 11 -41.76 3.17 17.29
C PHE A 11 -40.81 3.39 18.48
N ILE A 12 -41.06 4.42 19.28
CA ILE A 12 -40.21 4.77 20.44
C ILE A 12 -40.44 3.80 21.61
N GLY A 13 -41.69 3.26 21.74
CA GLY A 13 -42.02 2.33 22.82
C GLY A 13 -41.52 0.87 22.60
N SER A 14 -41.05 0.54 21.41
CA SER A 14 -40.56 -0.81 21.07
C SER A 14 -39.06 -0.91 20.89
N ILE A 15 -38.29 0.16 21.16
CA ILE A 15 -36.84 0.16 21.01
C ILE A 15 -36.23 -0.82 22.03
N ARG A 16 -35.69 -1.90 21.52
CA ARG A 16 -34.89 -2.86 22.29
C ARG A 16 -33.44 -2.42 22.35
N ILE A 17 -32.71 -2.86 23.35
CA ILE A 17 -31.27 -2.61 23.47
C ILE A 17 -30.52 -3.12 22.21
N SER A 18 -31.02 -4.20 21.59
CA SER A 18 -30.53 -4.70 20.30
C SER A 18 -30.59 -3.68 19.16
N ASP A 19 -31.66 -2.86 19.12
CA ASP A 19 -31.85 -1.89 18.03
C ASP A 19 -30.85 -0.72 18.17
N CYS A 20 -30.49 -0.35 19.40
CA CYS A 20 -29.45 0.64 19.66
C CYS A 20 -28.06 0.11 19.23
N ILE A 21 -27.79 -1.16 19.51
CA ILE A 21 -26.53 -1.80 19.09
C ILE A 21 -26.45 -1.88 17.55
N ASP A 22 -27.55 -2.24 16.90
CA ASP A 22 -27.64 -2.34 15.44
C ASP A 22 -27.38 -0.98 14.78
N ILE A 23 -28.02 0.09 15.28
CA ILE A 23 -27.80 1.47 14.80
C ILE A 23 -26.32 1.88 14.98
N ILE A 24 -25.71 1.56 16.11
CA ILE A 24 -24.29 1.90 16.37
C ILE A 24 -23.37 1.14 15.41
N ILE A 25 -23.61 -0.15 15.20
CA ILE A 25 -22.81 -0.97 14.28
C ILE A 25 -22.93 -0.43 12.86
N VAL A 26 -24.16 -0.14 12.40
CA VAL A 26 -24.39 0.39 11.05
C VAL A 26 -23.76 1.78 10.91
N ALA A 27 -23.93 2.66 11.90
CA ALA A 27 -23.34 3.99 11.88
C ALA A 27 -21.81 3.93 11.84
N PHE A 28 -21.20 3.03 12.61
CA PHE A 28 -19.75 2.81 12.61
C PHE A 28 -19.26 2.24 11.28
N ALA A 29 -19.99 1.29 10.69
CA ALA A 29 -19.67 0.71 9.39
C ALA A 29 -19.74 1.77 8.28
N VAL A 30 -20.81 2.57 8.27
CA VAL A 30 -21.00 3.68 7.31
C VAL A 30 -19.91 4.75 7.49
N TYR A 31 -19.59 5.13 8.71
CA TYR A 31 -18.53 6.10 9.00
C TYR A 31 -17.16 5.62 8.50
N THR A 32 -16.84 4.34 8.76
CA THR A 32 -15.58 3.73 8.33
C THR A 32 -15.49 3.65 6.81
N LEU A 33 -16.60 3.26 6.16
CA LEU A 33 -16.72 3.22 4.71
C LEU A 33 -16.55 4.62 4.09
N MET A 34 -17.21 5.63 4.63
CA MET A 34 -17.08 7.02 4.17
C MET A 34 -15.65 7.56 4.32
N LYS A 35 -14.99 7.26 5.43
CA LYS A 35 -13.60 7.66 5.66
C LYS A 35 -12.64 7.03 4.64
N PHE A 36 -12.88 5.78 4.27
CA PHE A 36 -12.09 5.07 3.27
C PHE A 36 -12.30 5.64 1.86
N VAL A 37 -13.55 5.96 1.52
CA VAL A 37 -13.94 6.44 0.19
C VAL A 37 -13.46 7.86 -0.09
N HIS A 38 -13.38 8.75 0.90
CA HIS A 38 -13.02 10.17 0.70
C HIS A 38 -11.63 10.40 0.07
N LYS A 39 -10.75 9.43 0.10
CA LYS A 39 -9.37 9.53 -0.43
C LYS A 39 -9.18 8.90 -1.81
N THR A 40 -10.22 8.33 -2.44
CA THR A 40 -10.11 7.54 -3.66
C THR A 40 -10.94 8.10 -4.83
N ARG A 41 -10.62 7.68 -6.06
CA ARG A 41 -11.43 7.93 -7.27
C ARG A 41 -12.87 7.39 -7.12
N ALA A 42 -13.08 6.43 -6.23
CA ALA A 42 -14.38 5.89 -5.88
C ALA A 42 -15.34 6.95 -5.29
N ALA A 43 -14.84 8.02 -4.65
CA ALA A 43 -15.68 9.12 -4.13
C ALA A 43 -16.48 9.84 -5.23
N GLN A 44 -15.91 9.99 -6.42
CA GLN A 44 -16.61 10.64 -7.54
C GLN A 44 -17.72 9.75 -8.09
N LEU A 45 -17.49 8.44 -8.19
CA LEU A 45 -18.50 7.46 -8.62
C LEU A 45 -19.66 7.37 -7.62
N LEU A 46 -19.38 7.35 -6.33
CA LEU A 46 -20.40 7.35 -5.27
C LEU A 46 -21.27 8.61 -5.30
N LYS A 47 -20.71 9.79 -5.59
CA LYS A 47 -21.49 11.00 -5.79
C LYS A 47 -22.43 10.87 -6.99
N GLY A 48 -21.97 10.30 -8.11
CA GLY A 48 -22.79 10.04 -9.29
C GLY A 48 -23.97 9.10 -8.99
N ILE A 49 -23.71 8.00 -8.28
CA ILE A 49 -24.74 7.06 -7.83
C ILE A 49 -25.73 7.73 -6.88
N GLY A 50 -25.25 8.54 -5.94
CA GLY A 50 -26.11 9.29 -5.02
C GLY A 50 -27.08 10.24 -5.75
N ILE A 51 -26.61 10.92 -6.80
CA ILE A 51 -27.45 11.77 -7.64
C ILE A 51 -28.53 10.94 -8.35
N LEU A 52 -28.16 9.79 -8.93
CA LEU A 52 -29.11 8.89 -9.59
C LEU A 52 -30.20 8.37 -8.62
N LEU A 53 -29.81 8.03 -7.39
CA LEU A 53 -30.77 7.61 -6.35
C LEU A 53 -31.73 8.74 -5.98
N ILE A 54 -31.23 9.98 -5.85
CA ILE A 54 -32.08 11.15 -5.58
C ILE A 54 -33.09 11.37 -6.73
N ILE A 55 -32.62 11.29 -7.99
CA ILE A 55 -33.50 11.43 -9.16
C ILE A 55 -34.54 10.30 -9.19
N MET A 56 -34.18 9.09 -8.81
CA MET A 56 -35.10 7.95 -8.73
C MET A 56 -36.20 8.19 -7.69
N ILE A 57 -35.86 8.66 -6.49
CA ILE A 57 -36.84 9.00 -5.43
C ILE A 57 -37.76 10.14 -5.88
N VAL A 58 -37.22 11.18 -6.49
CA VAL A 58 -38.00 12.32 -7.01
C VAL A 58 -38.95 11.86 -8.13
N SER A 59 -38.46 10.99 -9.03
CA SER A 59 -39.28 10.43 -10.12
C SER A 59 -40.45 9.58 -9.61
N ASP A 60 -40.26 8.82 -8.55
CA ASP A 60 -41.33 8.05 -7.90
C ASP A 60 -42.36 8.99 -7.24
N TRP A 61 -41.88 10.00 -6.51
CA TRP A 61 -42.78 11.00 -5.86
C TRP A 61 -43.61 11.79 -6.88
N LEU A 62 -43.03 12.14 -8.04
CA LEU A 62 -43.71 12.83 -9.13
C LEU A 62 -44.54 11.88 -10.02
N ARG A 63 -44.55 10.56 -9.74
CA ARG A 63 -45.24 9.52 -10.51
C ARG A 63 -44.86 9.49 -12.00
N LEU A 64 -43.58 9.73 -12.30
CA LEU A 64 -43.04 9.71 -13.66
C LEU A 64 -42.68 8.25 -14.06
N SER A 65 -43.68 7.48 -14.46
CA SER A 65 -43.56 6.03 -14.69
C SER A 65 -42.49 5.66 -15.72
N VAL A 66 -42.35 6.42 -16.81
CA VAL A 66 -41.36 6.12 -17.87
C VAL A 66 -39.95 6.41 -17.38
N VAL A 67 -39.74 7.55 -16.74
CA VAL A 67 -38.42 7.92 -16.19
C VAL A 67 -37.97 6.92 -15.11
N HIS A 68 -38.89 6.57 -14.22
CA HIS A 68 -38.65 5.59 -13.15
C HIS A 68 -38.28 4.21 -13.72
N TYR A 69 -39.00 3.74 -14.74
CA TYR A 69 -38.69 2.48 -15.42
C TYR A 69 -37.29 2.46 -16.05
N ILE A 70 -36.92 3.54 -16.76
CA ILE A 70 -35.58 3.68 -17.37
C ILE A 70 -34.50 3.70 -16.28
N LEU A 71 -34.72 4.46 -15.19
CA LEU A 71 -33.74 4.55 -14.09
C LEU A 71 -33.52 3.22 -13.39
N ILE A 72 -34.56 2.45 -13.09
CA ILE A 72 -34.44 1.13 -12.47
C ILE A 72 -33.62 0.19 -13.35
N ASN A 73 -33.95 0.08 -14.64
CA ASN A 73 -33.22 -0.78 -15.55
C ASN A 73 -31.75 -0.33 -15.71
N THR A 74 -31.50 0.97 -15.80
CA THR A 74 -30.14 1.50 -15.86
C THR A 74 -29.35 1.23 -14.56
N MET A 75 -30.00 1.36 -13.41
CA MET A 75 -29.37 1.05 -12.11
C MET A 75 -29.02 -0.45 -11.98
N GLN A 76 -29.87 -1.34 -12.48
CA GLN A 76 -29.62 -2.77 -12.43
C GLN A 76 -28.39 -3.17 -13.29
N ILE A 77 -28.29 -2.61 -14.50
CA ILE A 77 -27.12 -2.80 -15.36
C ILE A 77 -25.89 -2.11 -14.75
N GLY A 78 -26.08 -0.90 -14.21
CA GLY A 78 -25.03 -0.11 -13.58
C GLY A 78 -24.44 -0.80 -12.33
N ALA A 79 -25.27 -1.46 -11.52
CA ALA A 79 -24.80 -2.22 -10.36
C ALA A 79 -23.87 -3.38 -10.77
N THR A 80 -24.20 -4.09 -11.84
CA THR A 80 -23.35 -5.15 -12.37
C THR A 80 -22.04 -4.59 -12.93
N ALA A 81 -22.09 -3.50 -13.68
CA ALA A 81 -20.91 -2.82 -14.21
C ALA A 81 -20.01 -2.30 -13.07
N LEU A 82 -20.62 -1.76 -12.02
CA LEU A 82 -19.90 -1.30 -10.83
C LEU A 82 -19.13 -2.44 -10.16
N LEU A 83 -19.79 -3.60 -9.99
CA LEU A 83 -19.15 -4.78 -9.40
C LEU A 83 -17.90 -5.21 -10.19
N ILE A 84 -17.99 -5.17 -11.52
CA ILE A 84 -16.86 -5.51 -12.40
C ILE A 84 -15.74 -4.47 -12.29
N ILE A 85 -16.09 -3.19 -12.25
CA ILE A 85 -15.10 -2.09 -12.14
C ILE A 85 -14.37 -2.14 -10.78
N PHE A 86 -15.08 -2.47 -9.70
CA PHE A 86 -14.52 -2.56 -8.35
C PHE A 86 -14.01 -3.96 -7.98
N GLN A 87 -14.03 -4.92 -8.92
CA GLN A 87 -13.49 -6.25 -8.68
C GLN A 87 -12.06 -6.25 -8.11
N PRO A 88 -11.09 -5.47 -8.66
CA PRO A 88 -9.73 -5.43 -8.11
C PRO A 88 -9.67 -4.83 -6.71
N GLU A 89 -10.45 -3.78 -6.42
CA GLU A 89 -10.49 -3.17 -5.09
C GLU A 89 -11.13 -4.10 -4.04
N LEU A 90 -12.21 -4.79 -4.42
CA LEU A 90 -12.86 -5.79 -3.56
C LEU A 90 -11.91 -6.95 -3.27
N ARG A 91 -11.19 -7.44 -4.29
CA ARG A 91 -10.21 -8.50 -4.11
C ARG A 91 -9.10 -8.07 -3.15
N ARG A 92 -8.52 -6.88 -3.32
CA ARG A 92 -7.50 -6.32 -2.41
C ARG A 92 -8.03 -6.17 -0.98
N GLY A 93 -9.25 -5.67 -0.82
CA GLY A 93 -9.89 -5.54 0.49
C GLY A 93 -10.07 -6.88 1.20
N LEU A 94 -10.52 -7.90 0.49
CA LEU A 94 -10.69 -9.25 1.02
C LEU A 94 -9.36 -9.93 1.36
N GLU A 95 -8.34 -9.77 0.51
CA GLU A 95 -6.98 -10.27 0.77
C GLU A 95 -6.37 -9.60 2.01
N HIS A 96 -6.57 -8.30 2.18
CA HIS A 96 -6.13 -7.57 3.37
C HIS A 96 -6.85 -8.03 4.64
N MET A 97 -8.17 -8.26 4.58
CA MET A 97 -8.94 -8.80 5.71
C MET A 97 -8.56 -10.23 6.07
N GLY A 98 -8.25 -11.06 5.07
CA GLY A 98 -7.83 -12.46 5.29
C GLY A 98 -6.47 -12.61 5.94
N ARG A 99 -5.58 -11.63 5.76
CA ARG A 99 -4.20 -11.65 6.30
C ARG A 99 -4.08 -11.14 7.72
N THR A 100 -4.94 -10.22 8.15
CA THR A 100 -4.70 -9.42 9.37
C THR A 100 -4.92 -10.14 10.68
N LYS A 101 -5.50 -11.34 10.75
CA LYS A 101 -5.81 -11.96 12.07
C LYS A 101 -5.72 -13.48 12.18
N PHE A 102 -5.64 -14.23 11.10
CA PHE A 102 -5.62 -15.69 11.21
C PHE A 102 -4.25 -16.34 10.98
N GLY A 103 -3.31 -15.66 10.31
CA GLY A 103 -1.94 -16.15 10.08
C GLY A 103 -1.06 -16.09 11.34
N ASN A 104 -1.18 -15.01 12.12
CA ASN A 104 -0.30 -14.77 13.28
C ASN A 104 -0.69 -15.52 14.56
N LEU A 105 -1.75 -16.34 14.54
CA LEU A 105 -2.10 -17.18 15.70
C LEU A 105 -1.35 -18.52 15.72
N PHE A 106 -0.65 -18.88 14.65
CA PHE A 106 0.04 -20.15 14.50
C PHE A 106 1.54 -20.05 14.19
N THR A 107 2.08 -18.85 13.97
CA THR A 107 3.51 -18.60 13.87
C THR A 107 3.89 -17.55 14.91
N ALA A 108 4.35 -18.02 16.05
CA ALA A 108 5.13 -17.21 16.97
C ALA A 108 6.53 -17.05 16.34
N ASP A 109 6.65 -16.10 15.39
CA ASP A 109 7.96 -15.73 14.84
C ASP A 109 8.70 -14.92 15.90
N GLU A 110 9.85 -15.42 16.30
CA GLU A 110 10.74 -14.82 17.27
C GLU A 110 11.28 -13.48 16.75
N PRO A 111 11.41 -12.44 17.59
CA PRO A 111 11.91 -11.12 17.18
C PRO A 111 13.40 -11.11 16.75
N HIS A 112 14.06 -12.24 16.73
CA HIS A 112 15.46 -12.38 16.30
C HIS A 112 15.65 -12.38 14.78
N GLU A 113 14.70 -12.89 13.98
CA GLU A 113 14.88 -13.08 12.54
C GLU A 113 14.93 -11.74 11.77
N THR A 114 14.15 -10.74 12.15
CA THR A 114 14.16 -9.43 11.46
C THR A 114 15.44 -8.63 11.73
N ALA A 115 16.04 -8.79 12.91
CA ALA A 115 17.31 -8.13 13.22
C ALA A 115 18.45 -8.68 12.35
N ASP A 116 18.51 -10.00 12.22
CA ASP A 116 19.50 -10.68 11.38
C ASP A 116 19.37 -10.30 9.90
N LEU A 117 18.12 -10.20 9.38
CA LEU A 117 17.84 -9.73 8.02
C LEU A 117 18.37 -8.31 7.76
N ILE A 118 18.20 -7.40 8.71
CA ILE A 118 18.67 -6.02 8.58
C ILE A 118 20.19 -5.96 8.61
N ASP A 119 20.81 -6.71 9.49
CA ASP A 119 22.27 -6.76 9.60
C ASP A 119 22.90 -7.36 8.34
N GLU A 120 22.38 -8.47 7.82
CA GLU A 120 22.81 -9.08 6.55
C GLU A 120 22.64 -8.11 5.36
N THR A 121 21.51 -7.41 5.32
CA THR A 121 21.26 -6.37 4.29
C THR A 121 22.28 -5.24 4.39
N CYS A 122 22.63 -4.80 5.59
CA CYS A 122 23.60 -3.74 5.81
C CYS A 122 25.01 -4.18 5.41
N VAL A 123 25.39 -5.43 5.68
CA VAL A 123 26.68 -6.02 5.25
C VAL A 123 26.74 -6.05 3.73
N ALA A 124 25.72 -6.59 3.07
CA ALA A 124 25.65 -6.62 1.60
C ALA A 124 25.72 -5.20 1.00
N ALA A 125 24.92 -4.25 1.54
CA ALA A 125 24.91 -2.87 1.06
C ALA A 125 26.28 -2.18 1.21
N ALA A 126 27.02 -2.48 2.28
CA ALA A 126 28.37 -1.95 2.49
C ALA A 126 29.36 -2.50 1.46
N SER A 127 29.31 -3.79 1.17
CA SER A 127 30.15 -4.46 0.17
C SER A 127 29.87 -3.94 -1.24
N LEU A 128 28.58 -3.91 -1.64
CA LEU A 128 28.11 -3.40 -2.93
C LEU A 128 28.43 -1.90 -3.11
N SER A 129 28.33 -1.10 -2.06
CA SER A 129 28.72 0.31 -2.05
C SER A 129 30.23 0.49 -2.32
N LYS A 130 31.07 -0.31 -1.66
CA LYS A 130 32.53 -0.27 -1.80
C LYS A 130 32.99 -0.66 -3.22
N THR A 131 32.35 -1.64 -3.81
CA THR A 131 32.62 -2.11 -5.18
C THR A 131 31.91 -1.30 -6.26
N LYS A 132 31.04 -0.37 -5.88
CA LYS A 132 30.14 0.39 -6.78
C LYS A 132 29.28 -0.52 -7.65
N THR A 133 28.83 -1.61 -7.07
CA THR A 133 27.90 -2.52 -7.73
C THR A 133 26.47 -2.03 -7.54
N GLY A 134 25.77 -1.79 -8.65
CA GLY A 134 24.38 -1.32 -8.61
C GLY A 134 23.45 -2.38 -8.06
N ALA A 135 22.64 -2.02 -7.08
CA ALA A 135 21.67 -2.93 -6.48
C ALA A 135 20.33 -2.24 -6.21
N LEU A 136 19.24 -3.01 -6.29
CA LEU A 136 17.90 -2.60 -5.92
C LEU A 136 17.24 -3.72 -5.11
N ILE A 137 17.00 -3.48 -3.83
CA ILE A 137 16.40 -4.45 -2.90
C ILE A 137 15.09 -3.85 -2.39
N VAL A 138 13.98 -4.56 -2.57
CA VAL A 138 12.64 -4.11 -2.19
C VAL A 138 12.11 -5.01 -1.10
N PHE A 139 11.81 -4.43 0.06
CA PHE A 139 11.20 -5.11 1.20
C PHE A 139 9.69 -4.91 1.14
N GLU A 140 8.95 -5.98 0.91
CA GLU A 140 7.50 -5.97 1.05
C GLU A 140 7.10 -5.79 2.51
N ARG A 141 5.98 -5.09 2.72
CA ARG A 141 5.42 -4.89 4.04
C ARG A 141 4.01 -5.48 4.11
N ASN A 142 3.00 -4.65 4.20
CA ASN A 142 1.61 -5.11 4.29
C ASN A 142 1.02 -5.44 2.91
N ASN A 143 1.46 -4.72 1.88
CA ASN A 143 0.97 -4.90 0.51
C ASN A 143 1.91 -5.79 -0.28
N ILE A 144 1.37 -6.84 -0.89
CA ILE A 144 2.09 -7.64 -1.88
C ILE A 144 2.21 -6.80 -3.15
N ILE A 145 3.40 -6.86 -3.75
CA ILE A 145 3.71 -6.08 -4.96
C ILE A 145 3.69 -6.92 -6.25
N ASP A 146 3.24 -8.17 -6.21
CA ASP A 146 3.26 -9.08 -7.37
C ASP A 146 2.59 -8.49 -8.62
N GLU A 147 1.54 -7.68 -8.45
CA GLU A 147 0.86 -7.03 -9.58
C GLU A 147 1.70 -5.96 -10.29
N TYR A 148 2.76 -5.46 -9.65
CA TYR A 148 3.69 -4.47 -10.19
C TYR A 148 4.96 -5.10 -10.73
N LEU A 149 5.18 -6.41 -10.48
CA LEU A 149 6.37 -7.12 -10.95
C LEU A 149 6.15 -7.60 -12.39
N THR A 150 7.14 -7.36 -13.22
CA THR A 150 7.19 -7.96 -14.56
C THR A 150 8.41 -8.86 -14.65
N GLY A 151 8.19 -10.13 -14.97
CA GLY A 151 9.26 -11.12 -15.02
C GLY A 151 9.80 -11.44 -13.62
N GLY A 152 11.09 -11.78 -13.54
CA GLY A 152 11.77 -12.17 -12.32
C GLY A 152 11.88 -13.68 -12.17
N THR A 153 12.95 -14.10 -11.48
CA THR A 153 13.25 -15.51 -11.18
C THR A 153 12.91 -15.79 -9.72
N PRO A 154 11.98 -16.72 -9.42
CA PRO A 154 11.69 -17.13 -8.05
C PRO A 154 12.92 -17.77 -7.40
N ILE A 155 13.31 -17.27 -6.23
CA ILE A 155 14.48 -17.77 -5.48
C ILE A 155 14.02 -18.53 -4.22
N ASN A 156 13.14 -17.92 -3.44
CA ASN A 156 12.61 -18.45 -2.18
C ASN A 156 13.70 -18.93 -1.21
N ALA A 157 14.77 -18.16 -1.04
CA ALA A 157 15.91 -18.46 -0.17
C ALA A 157 15.91 -17.57 1.07
N VAL A 158 16.56 -18.04 2.15
CA VAL A 158 16.87 -17.20 3.31
C VAL A 158 17.80 -16.08 2.84
N LEU A 159 17.54 -14.85 3.31
CA LEU A 159 18.37 -13.72 2.97
C LEU A 159 19.73 -13.84 3.69
N SER A 160 20.81 -13.74 2.94
CA SER A 160 22.16 -13.57 3.46
C SER A 160 22.92 -12.54 2.63
N SER A 161 23.94 -11.93 3.23
CA SER A 161 24.79 -10.94 2.58
C SER A 161 25.47 -11.51 1.33
N GLU A 162 25.98 -12.73 1.42
CA GLU A 162 26.66 -13.41 0.33
C GLU A 162 25.73 -13.70 -0.84
N LEU A 163 24.48 -14.09 -0.56
CA LEU A 163 23.49 -14.34 -1.60
C LEU A 163 23.10 -13.04 -2.31
N LEU A 164 22.89 -11.95 -1.56
CA LEU A 164 22.61 -10.64 -2.15
C LEU A 164 23.78 -10.16 -3.01
N GLU A 165 25.01 -10.27 -2.53
CA GLU A 165 26.21 -9.91 -3.30
C GLU A 165 26.32 -10.72 -4.59
N ASN A 166 26.09 -12.04 -4.54
CA ASN A 166 26.12 -12.91 -5.72
C ASN A 166 25.02 -12.60 -6.72
N ILE A 167 23.82 -12.26 -6.28
CA ILE A 167 22.72 -11.89 -7.18
C ILE A 167 23.09 -10.63 -7.99
N PHE A 168 23.71 -9.63 -7.37
CA PHE A 168 24.05 -8.37 -8.03
C PHE A 168 25.41 -8.37 -8.76
N VAL A 169 26.10 -9.52 -8.87
CA VAL A 169 27.31 -9.61 -9.69
C VAL A 169 27.01 -9.19 -11.12
N PRO A 170 27.69 -8.17 -11.68
CA PRO A 170 27.44 -7.68 -13.03
C PRO A 170 27.57 -8.78 -14.09
N ASN A 171 26.75 -8.68 -15.14
CA ASN A 171 26.71 -9.62 -16.27
C ASN A 171 26.24 -11.05 -15.93
N THR A 172 25.61 -11.25 -14.78
CA THR A 172 24.91 -12.50 -14.44
C THR A 172 23.41 -12.39 -14.77
N PRO A 173 22.68 -13.51 -14.95
CA PRO A 173 21.24 -13.45 -15.28
C PRO A 173 20.34 -12.80 -14.22
N LEU A 174 20.79 -12.74 -12.97
CA LEU A 174 19.97 -12.26 -11.84
C LEU A 174 20.20 -10.78 -11.46
N HIS A 175 21.26 -10.13 -11.99
CA HIS A 175 21.66 -8.79 -11.55
C HIS A 175 20.82 -7.66 -12.11
N ASP A 176 20.15 -7.88 -13.24
CA ASP A 176 19.38 -6.85 -13.93
C ASP A 176 17.92 -6.84 -13.46
N GLY A 177 17.63 -5.99 -12.51
CA GLY A 177 16.33 -5.85 -11.88
C GLY A 177 16.41 -5.70 -10.36
N ALA A 178 15.28 -5.91 -9.72
CA ALA A 178 15.14 -5.83 -8.27
C ALA A 178 15.17 -7.21 -7.63
N VAL A 179 15.72 -7.28 -6.43
CA VAL A 179 15.48 -8.35 -5.48
C VAL A 179 14.29 -7.97 -4.61
N VAL A 180 13.29 -8.85 -4.56
CA VAL A 180 12.12 -8.68 -3.70
C VAL A 180 12.25 -9.57 -2.48
N VAL A 181 12.17 -8.97 -1.30
CA VAL A 181 12.21 -9.65 0.00
C VAL A 181 10.79 -9.68 0.57
N ARG A 182 10.31 -10.87 0.88
CA ARG A 182 8.99 -11.15 1.44
C ARG A 182 9.12 -12.14 2.58
N ASN A 183 8.51 -11.84 3.74
CA ASN A 183 8.58 -12.68 4.93
C ASN A 183 10.03 -13.11 5.25
N GLU A 184 10.93 -12.12 5.28
CA GLU A 184 12.37 -12.28 5.62
C GLU A 184 13.17 -13.19 4.68
N ARG A 185 12.59 -13.52 3.52
CA ARG A 185 13.23 -14.35 2.49
C ARG A 185 13.36 -13.61 1.17
N ILE A 186 14.40 -13.89 0.42
CA ILE A 186 14.50 -13.45 -0.98
C ILE A 186 13.44 -14.23 -1.77
N HIS A 187 12.37 -13.54 -2.13
CA HIS A 187 11.27 -14.13 -2.89
C HIS A 187 11.61 -14.27 -4.37
N THR A 188 12.08 -13.18 -4.99
CA THR A 188 12.33 -13.11 -6.42
C THR A 188 13.54 -12.22 -6.69
N ALA A 189 14.34 -12.56 -7.71
CA ALA A 189 15.41 -11.71 -8.23
C ALA A 189 15.17 -11.36 -9.71
N ALA A 190 15.89 -10.37 -10.24
CA ALA A 190 15.75 -9.87 -11.61
C ALA A 190 14.30 -9.41 -11.94
N ALA A 191 13.57 -8.89 -10.97
CA ALA A 191 12.23 -8.39 -11.17
C ALA A 191 12.26 -6.97 -11.73
N VAL A 192 11.50 -6.72 -12.80
CA VAL A 192 11.34 -5.39 -13.39
C VAL A 192 10.20 -4.66 -12.70
N LEU A 193 10.49 -3.44 -12.24
CA LEU A 193 9.56 -2.59 -11.50
C LEU A 193 9.12 -1.38 -12.32
N PRO A 194 7.94 -0.81 -12.03
CA PRO A 194 7.49 0.43 -12.65
C PRO A 194 8.44 1.58 -12.32
N LEU A 195 8.71 2.42 -13.32
CA LEU A 195 9.54 3.61 -13.15
C LEU A 195 8.68 4.80 -12.75
N SER A 196 9.16 5.61 -11.80
CA SER A 196 8.50 6.87 -11.45
C SER A 196 8.40 7.80 -12.67
N SER A 197 7.22 8.39 -12.85
CA SER A 197 6.93 9.36 -13.92
C SER A 197 7.26 10.80 -13.53
N ASN A 198 7.83 11.03 -12.36
CA ASN A 198 8.17 12.36 -11.85
C ASN A 198 9.26 13.00 -12.71
N LYS A 199 8.92 14.10 -13.41
CA LYS A 199 9.82 14.84 -14.30
C LYS A 199 10.85 15.72 -13.57
N ASN A 200 10.63 15.94 -12.26
CA ASN A 200 11.49 16.79 -11.44
C ASN A 200 12.66 16.03 -10.79
N LEU A 201 12.81 14.74 -11.13
CA LEU A 201 13.93 13.94 -10.63
C LEU A 201 15.26 14.43 -11.21
N SER A 202 16.28 14.51 -10.36
CA SER A 202 17.63 14.84 -10.79
C SER A 202 18.10 13.89 -11.90
N LYS A 203 18.81 14.42 -12.91
CA LYS A 203 19.41 13.63 -14.00
C LYS A 203 20.44 12.60 -13.51
N GLU A 204 20.89 12.72 -12.28
CA GLU A 204 21.80 11.79 -11.61
C GLU A 204 21.13 10.47 -11.20
N PHE A 205 19.80 10.36 -11.31
CA PHE A 205 19.08 9.14 -10.94
C PHE A 205 19.04 8.16 -12.11
N GLY A 206 19.78 7.08 -11.99
CA GLY A 206 19.71 5.94 -12.89
C GLY A 206 18.37 5.20 -12.79
N THR A 207 18.22 4.16 -13.62
CA THR A 207 17.00 3.36 -13.71
C THR A 207 16.59 2.73 -12.38
N ARG A 208 17.55 2.24 -11.57
CA ARG A 208 17.28 1.64 -10.25
C ARG A 208 16.68 2.63 -9.25
N HIS A 209 17.14 3.88 -9.25
CA HIS A 209 16.54 4.92 -8.39
C HIS A 209 15.10 5.25 -8.82
N ARG A 210 14.86 5.34 -10.13
CA ARG A 210 13.51 5.59 -10.66
C ARG A 210 12.57 4.43 -10.42
N ALA A 211 13.06 3.20 -10.45
CA ALA A 211 12.32 2.00 -10.11
C ALA A 211 11.97 1.96 -8.62
N ALA A 212 12.93 2.29 -7.74
CA ALA A 212 12.69 2.39 -6.30
C ALA A 212 11.60 3.42 -5.96
N LEU A 213 11.65 4.60 -6.57
CA LEU A 213 10.61 5.62 -6.42
C LEU A 213 9.27 5.13 -6.96
N GLY A 214 9.25 4.56 -8.18
CA GLY A 214 8.01 4.12 -8.82
C GLY A 214 7.26 3.06 -8.01
N ILE A 215 7.95 2.06 -7.48
CA ILE A 215 7.30 1.04 -6.66
C ILE A 215 6.82 1.58 -5.32
N THR A 216 7.57 2.50 -4.70
CA THR A 216 7.18 3.10 -3.42
C THR A 216 6.11 4.19 -3.55
N GLU A 217 5.85 4.72 -4.75
CA GLU A 217 4.68 5.55 -5.04
C GLU A 217 3.37 4.73 -5.09
N MET A 218 3.47 3.44 -5.45
CA MET A 218 2.32 2.54 -5.68
C MET A 218 2.02 1.61 -4.51
N SER A 219 3.01 1.38 -3.63
CA SER A 219 2.89 0.43 -2.51
C SER A 219 3.53 0.99 -1.24
N ASP A 220 3.34 0.30 -0.11
CA ASP A 220 3.95 0.64 1.17
C ASP A 220 5.34 0.01 1.39
N CYS A 221 5.93 -0.54 0.35
CA CYS A 221 7.24 -1.18 0.42
C CYS A 221 8.35 -0.18 0.74
N VAL A 222 9.50 -0.72 1.16
CA VAL A 222 10.75 0.00 1.36
C VAL A 222 11.74 -0.46 0.30
N ALA A 223 12.34 0.46 -0.44
CA ALA A 223 13.30 0.11 -1.49
C ALA A 223 14.69 0.70 -1.17
N LEU A 224 15.69 -0.18 -1.08
CA LEU A 224 17.09 0.18 -0.90
C LEU A 224 17.79 0.17 -2.26
N VAL A 225 18.54 1.22 -2.54
CA VAL A 225 19.30 1.38 -3.79
C VAL A 225 20.77 1.61 -3.47
N VAL A 226 21.66 0.88 -4.15
CA VAL A 226 23.08 1.19 -4.24
C VAL A 226 23.38 1.68 -5.65
N SER A 227 23.97 2.88 -5.75
CA SER A 227 24.32 3.48 -7.04
C SER A 227 25.54 2.84 -7.66
N GLU A 228 25.46 2.40 -8.92
CA GLU A 228 26.60 1.86 -9.65
C GLU A 228 27.63 2.92 -10.05
N GLU A 229 27.23 4.19 -10.14
CA GLU A 229 28.14 5.28 -10.49
C GLU A 229 28.90 5.78 -9.26
N THR A 230 28.20 6.00 -8.16
CA THR A 230 28.76 6.67 -6.98
C THR A 230 29.01 5.77 -5.79
N GLY A 231 28.41 4.58 -5.75
CA GLY A 231 28.40 3.69 -4.59
C GLY A 231 27.50 4.19 -3.45
N LYS A 232 26.81 5.31 -3.61
CA LYS A 232 25.95 5.88 -2.56
C LYS A 232 24.75 5.00 -2.29
N ILE A 233 24.44 4.82 -1.00
CA ILE A 233 23.28 4.07 -0.53
C ILE A 233 22.11 5.04 -0.33
N SER A 234 20.96 4.67 -0.84
CA SER A 234 19.72 5.45 -0.71
C SER A 234 18.56 4.52 -0.36
N VAL A 235 17.55 5.05 0.33
CA VAL A 235 16.30 4.32 0.64
C VAL A 235 15.12 5.13 0.16
N ALA A 236 14.23 4.50 -0.59
CA ALA A 236 12.98 5.08 -1.03
C ALA A 236 11.81 4.56 -0.18
N VAL A 237 10.91 5.45 0.21
CA VAL A 237 9.68 5.16 0.97
C VAL A 237 8.61 6.16 0.57
N GLY A 238 7.42 5.67 0.18
CA GLY A 238 6.26 6.51 -0.15
C GLY A 238 6.51 7.55 -1.23
N GLY A 239 7.38 7.25 -2.19
CA GLY A 239 7.74 8.15 -3.29
C GLY A 239 8.81 9.20 -2.95
N ASP A 240 9.33 9.20 -1.72
CA ASP A 240 10.45 10.08 -1.29
C ASP A 240 11.76 9.27 -1.22
N LEU A 241 12.90 9.88 -1.58
CA LEU A 241 14.22 9.24 -1.58
C LEU A 241 15.14 9.88 -0.55
N ILE A 242 15.65 9.06 0.38
CA ILE A 242 16.64 9.44 1.39
C ILE A 242 18.01 9.04 0.87
N ARG A 243 18.88 10.01 0.63
CA ARG A 243 20.16 9.81 -0.07
C ARG A 243 21.36 9.79 0.86
N ASN A 244 22.44 9.16 0.37
CA ASN A 244 23.76 9.21 0.99
C ASN A 244 23.78 8.72 2.44
N LEU A 245 23.16 7.56 2.68
CA LEU A 245 23.10 6.94 4.00
C LEU A 245 24.43 6.28 4.35
N SER A 246 24.90 6.51 5.58
CA SER A 246 25.92 5.67 6.19
C SER A 246 25.33 4.33 6.62
N ILE A 247 26.13 3.29 6.78
CA ILE A 247 25.65 1.96 7.20
C ILE A 247 24.91 2.03 8.54
N SER A 248 25.43 2.81 9.50
CA SER A 248 24.77 3.01 10.79
C SER A 248 23.43 3.73 10.68
N SER A 249 23.30 4.67 9.74
CA SER A 249 22.03 5.36 9.46
C SER A 249 21.05 4.45 8.72
N LEU A 250 21.55 3.60 7.81
CA LEU A 250 20.77 2.61 7.09
C LEU A 250 20.15 1.59 8.07
N SER A 251 20.96 0.99 8.95
CA SER A 251 20.50 0.03 9.95
C SER A 251 19.39 0.62 10.83
N LYS A 252 19.60 1.83 11.37
CA LYS A 252 18.58 2.53 12.18
C LYS A 252 17.29 2.81 11.39
N LEU A 253 17.43 3.18 10.12
CA LEU A 253 16.28 3.49 9.27
C LEU A 253 15.49 2.22 8.91
N LEU A 254 16.17 1.14 8.52
CA LEU A 254 15.54 -0.14 8.22
C LEU A 254 14.85 -0.72 9.45
N ASN A 255 15.50 -0.69 10.62
CA ASN A 255 14.88 -1.09 11.88
C ASN A 255 13.58 -0.32 12.12
N LYS A 256 13.60 1.01 12.00
CA LYS A 256 12.41 1.82 12.19
C LYS A 256 11.30 1.54 11.18
N LEU A 257 11.65 1.23 9.93
CA LEU A 257 10.69 1.04 8.84
C LEU A 257 10.12 -0.38 8.79
N LEU A 258 10.90 -1.40 9.14
CA LEU A 258 10.50 -2.80 9.02
C LEU A 258 9.90 -3.35 10.33
N THR A 259 10.41 -2.91 11.52
CA THR A 259 9.97 -3.45 12.82
C THR A 259 8.90 -2.62 13.54
N ALA A 260 8.60 -1.36 13.10
CA ALA A 260 7.64 -0.51 13.78
C ALA A 260 6.20 -1.05 13.71
N PRO A 261 5.44 -1.06 14.82
CA PRO A 261 4.05 -1.48 14.84
C PRO A 261 3.15 -0.54 14.00
N GLU A 262 2.04 -1.07 13.51
CA GLU A 262 1.14 -0.44 12.52
C GLU A 262 0.67 0.98 12.87
N ASN A 263 0.45 1.27 14.16
CA ASN A 263 -0.06 2.56 14.62
C ASN A 263 0.96 3.72 14.54
N GLU A 264 2.26 3.43 14.46
CA GLU A 264 3.32 4.46 14.36
C GLU A 264 3.79 4.70 12.93
N LYS A 265 3.42 3.85 11.99
CA LYS A 265 3.89 3.90 10.59
C LYS A 265 3.44 5.16 9.83
N HIS A 266 2.24 5.70 10.14
CA HIS A 266 1.78 6.98 9.57
C HIS A 266 2.45 8.20 10.22
N ALA A 267 2.74 8.14 11.53
CA ALA A 267 3.47 9.19 12.23
C ALA A 267 4.96 9.21 11.82
N SER A 268 5.55 8.04 11.53
CA SER A 268 6.94 7.95 11.08
C SER A 268 7.16 8.57 9.69
N HIS A 269 6.18 8.50 8.78
CA HIS A 269 6.24 9.15 7.46
C HIS A 269 6.34 10.68 7.58
N ILE A 270 5.58 11.27 8.50
CA ILE A 270 5.60 12.72 8.78
C ILE A 270 6.87 13.11 9.54
N ALA A 271 7.31 12.29 10.49
CA ALA A 271 8.53 12.52 11.26
C ALA A 271 9.81 12.35 10.41
N ILE A 272 9.83 11.42 9.47
CA ILE A 272 10.94 11.28 8.50
C ILE A 272 11.01 12.52 7.62
N LYS A 273 9.88 13.03 7.14
CA LYS A 273 9.82 14.25 6.33
C LYS A 273 10.30 15.50 7.11
N SER A 274 10.08 15.56 8.42
CA SER A 274 10.54 16.67 9.28
C SER A 274 12.03 16.58 9.61
N LEU A 275 12.59 15.39 9.78
CA LEU A 275 14.03 15.18 10.06
C LEU A 275 14.92 15.54 8.85
N PHE A 276 14.38 15.48 7.62
CA PHE A 276 15.16 15.73 6.41
C PHE A 276 14.94 17.10 5.78
N LYS A 277 13.87 17.84 6.15
CA LYS A 277 13.64 19.22 5.70
C LYS A 277 14.67 20.24 6.25
N GLY A 278 15.47 19.81 7.23
CA GLY A 278 16.54 20.62 7.83
C GLY A 278 17.91 20.47 7.15
N ARG A 279 18.13 19.48 6.28
CA ARG A 279 19.45 19.14 5.72
C ARG A 279 19.72 19.70 4.31
N ASP A 280 18.70 20.18 3.62
CA ASP A 280 18.85 20.82 2.29
C ASP A 280 19.17 22.32 2.38
N LYS A 281 19.62 22.81 3.54
CA LYS A 281 19.99 24.23 3.77
C LYS A 281 21.45 24.44 4.18
N GLU A 282 22.32 23.44 4.03
CA GLU A 282 23.78 23.62 4.14
C GLU A 282 24.48 23.17 2.87
#